data_c78f941365c700240a2cd3c99a62e507
#
_entry.id   c78f941365c700240a2cd3c99a62e507
#
_cell.length_a   1.000
_cell.length_b   1.000
_cell.length_c   1.000
_cell.angle_alpha   90.00
_cell.angle_beta   90.00
_cell.angle_gamma   90.00
#
_symmetry.space_group_name_H-M   'P 1'
#
loop_
_entity.id
_entity.type
_entity.pdbx_description
1 polymer ?
#
loop_
_entity_poly.entity_id
_entity_poly.type
_entity_poly.pdbx_seq_one_letter_code
_entity_poly.pdbx_strand_id
1 'polypeptide(L)'
;GYRNTGSLAVYAGLNKENVNKAYDAIFAVLKELQKDGVGENELLRAKAQMLSSFEFGSESAASQMMLFGKYLLFTDKIFDFDNKIKKIENVTGDGLNEFIRSLDFNDFSLSIVGKNAENIKF
;
A
#
# COMPACT_ATOMS: atom_id res chain seq x y z
N GLY A 1 1.55 10.84 3.62
CA GLY A 1 2.74 10.11 4.11
C GLY A 1 3.27 10.74 5.38
N TYR A 2 3.91 9.95 6.17
CA TYR A 2 4.57 10.39 7.41
C TYR A 2 6.08 10.48 7.18
N ARG A 3 6.80 11.28 7.98
CA ARG A 3 8.23 11.50 7.79
C ARG A 3 9.08 10.24 8.04
N ASN A 4 8.76 9.49 9.09
CA ASN A 4 9.57 8.37 9.60
C ASN A 4 8.78 7.08 9.78
N THR A 5 7.58 6.98 9.21
CA THR A 5 6.72 5.81 9.34
C THR A 5 5.89 5.60 8.08
N GLY A 6 5.45 4.39 7.88
CA GLY A 6 4.51 4.01 6.83
C GLY A 6 3.27 3.36 7.43
N SER A 7 2.20 3.30 6.67
CA SER A 7 1.02 2.54 7.02
C SER A 7 0.56 1.72 5.82
N LEU A 8 0.16 0.50 6.07
CA LEU A 8 -0.59 -0.33 5.14
C LEU A 8 -2.05 -0.29 5.58
N ALA A 9 -2.95 0.06 4.68
CA ALA A 9 -4.37 0.09 4.96
C ALA A 9 -5.12 -0.71 3.91
N VAL A 10 -6.06 -1.54 4.37
CA VAL A 10 -7.03 -2.23 3.51
C VAL A 10 -8.37 -1.55 3.72
N TYR A 11 -8.99 -1.11 2.64
CA TYR A 11 -10.33 -0.52 2.66
C TYR A 11 -11.30 -1.43 1.90
N ALA A 12 -12.47 -1.69 2.50
CA ALA A 12 -13.52 -2.49 1.89
C ALA A 12 -14.88 -1.83 2.09
N GLY A 13 -15.63 -1.62 0.99
CA GLY A 13 -17.02 -1.19 1.02
C GLY A 13 -17.93 -2.42 0.89
N LEU A 14 -18.74 -2.70 1.92
CA LEU A 14 -19.47 -3.97 2.07
C LEU A 14 -20.89 -3.76 2.56
N ASN A 15 -21.77 -4.72 2.27
CA ASN A 15 -23.00 -4.88 3.01
C ASN A 15 -22.70 -5.47 4.39
N LYS A 16 -23.48 -5.07 5.42
CA LYS A 16 -23.29 -5.51 6.81
C LYS A 16 -23.12 -7.02 6.98
N GLU A 17 -23.90 -7.80 6.24
CA GLU A 17 -23.92 -9.27 6.30
C GLU A 17 -22.60 -9.92 5.85
N ASN A 18 -21.78 -9.19 5.10
CA ASN A 18 -20.52 -9.69 4.55
C ASN A 18 -19.27 -9.22 5.31
N VAL A 19 -19.44 -8.43 6.37
CA VAL A 19 -18.28 -7.83 7.08
C VAL A 19 -17.36 -8.90 7.66
N ASN A 20 -17.89 -9.89 8.38
CA ASN A 20 -17.08 -10.95 8.98
C ASN A 20 -16.42 -11.81 7.90
N LYS A 21 -17.14 -12.15 6.84
CA LYS A 21 -16.57 -12.90 5.71
C LYS A 21 -15.42 -12.16 5.03
N ALA A 22 -15.57 -10.85 4.85
CA ALA A 22 -14.52 -10.03 4.27
C ALA A 22 -13.31 -9.89 5.20
N TYR A 23 -13.56 -9.75 6.50
CA TYR A 23 -12.51 -9.76 7.52
C TYR A 23 -11.68 -11.05 7.43
N ASP A 24 -12.33 -12.21 7.49
CA ASP A 24 -11.66 -13.51 7.38
C ASP A 24 -10.90 -13.65 6.05
N ALA A 25 -11.50 -13.22 4.94
CA ALA A 25 -10.86 -13.27 3.63
C ALA A 25 -9.62 -12.38 3.53
N ILE A 26 -9.66 -11.16 4.07
CA ILE A 26 -8.51 -10.25 4.13
C ILE A 26 -7.37 -10.91 4.90
N PHE A 27 -7.65 -11.45 6.09
CA PHE A 27 -6.61 -12.12 6.89
C PHE A 27 -6.07 -13.39 6.24
N ALA A 28 -6.91 -14.16 5.56
CA ALA A 28 -6.48 -15.32 4.80
C ALA A 28 -5.46 -14.92 3.70
N VAL A 29 -5.77 -13.87 2.92
CA VAL A 29 -4.86 -13.35 1.89
C VAL A 29 -3.55 -12.81 2.49
N LEU A 30 -3.61 -12.09 3.61
CA LEU A 30 -2.40 -11.59 4.26
C LEU A 30 -1.50 -12.71 4.79
N LYS A 31 -2.08 -13.77 5.35
CA LYS A 31 -1.35 -14.97 5.80
C LYS A 31 -0.74 -15.75 4.63
N GLU A 32 -1.48 -15.90 3.53
CA GLU A 32 -0.99 -16.51 2.30
C GLU A 32 0.19 -15.71 1.74
N LEU A 33 0.07 -14.39 1.70
CA LEU A 33 1.12 -13.49 1.26
C LEU A 33 2.40 -13.62 2.12
N GLN A 34 2.28 -13.75 3.44
CA GLN A 34 3.45 -13.96 4.31
C GLN A 34 4.10 -15.33 4.09
N LYS A 35 3.31 -16.35 3.84
CA LYS A 35 3.77 -17.73 3.67
C LYS A 35 4.41 -17.92 2.31
N ASP A 36 3.71 -17.56 1.25
CA ASP A 36 4.06 -17.91 -0.13
C ASP A 36 4.83 -16.78 -0.84
N GLY A 37 4.67 -15.54 -0.33
CA GLY A 37 5.30 -14.35 -0.91
C GLY A 37 4.63 -13.89 -2.21
N VAL A 38 5.30 -12.96 -2.90
CA VAL A 38 4.89 -12.43 -4.20
C VAL A 38 5.66 -13.12 -5.30
N GLY A 39 4.95 -13.64 -6.30
CA GLY A 39 5.56 -14.27 -7.47
C GLY A 39 6.16 -13.24 -8.43
N GLU A 40 7.11 -13.69 -9.27
CA GLU A 40 7.82 -12.81 -10.21
C GLU A 40 6.87 -12.08 -11.18
N ASN A 41 5.89 -12.77 -11.75
CA ASN A 41 4.92 -12.18 -12.66
C ASN A 41 4.02 -11.14 -11.96
N GLU A 42 3.72 -11.34 -10.70
CA GLU A 42 2.93 -10.41 -9.89
C GLU A 42 3.74 -9.14 -9.57
N LEU A 43 5.01 -9.32 -9.19
CA LEU A 43 5.94 -8.21 -8.98
C LEU A 43 6.12 -7.38 -10.26
N LEU A 44 6.29 -8.02 -11.41
CA LEU A 44 6.42 -7.32 -12.70
C LEU A 44 5.17 -6.48 -13.01
N ARG A 45 3.99 -7.04 -12.82
CA ARG A 45 2.72 -6.31 -13.02
C ARG A 45 2.57 -5.15 -12.03
N ALA A 46 2.92 -5.37 -10.78
CA ALA A 46 2.87 -4.32 -9.76
C ALA A 46 3.82 -3.16 -10.08
N LYS A 47 5.05 -3.45 -10.52
CA LYS A 47 6.01 -2.43 -10.98
C LYS A 47 5.46 -1.63 -12.17
N ALA A 48 4.95 -2.31 -13.20
CA ALA A 48 4.38 -1.66 -14.37
C ALA A 48 3.21 -0.73 -13.99
N GLN A 49 2.31 -1.19 -13.12
CA GLN A 49 1.21 -0.38 -12.61
C GLN A 49 1.69 0.83 -11.81
N MET A 50 2.70 0.67 -10.96
CA MET A 50 3.26 1.78 -10.18
C MET A 50 3.91 2.82 -11.10
N LEU A 51 4.68 2.40 -12.11
CA LEU A 51 5.33 3.31 -13.06
C LEU A 51 4.29 4.08 -13.88
N SER A 52 3.29 3.40 -14.44
CA SER A 52 2.21 4.06 -15.17
C SER A 52 1.43 5.04 -14.29
N SER A 53 1.08 4.66 -13.06
CA SER A 53 0.38 5.54 -12.13
C SER A 53 1.21 6.77 -11.77
N PHE A 54 2.52 6.62 -11.70
CA PHE A 54 3.46 7.69 -11.42
C PHE A 54 3.57 8.67 -12.59
N GLU A 55 3.64 8.16 -13.83
CA GLU A 55 3.64 8.96 -15.05
C GLU A 55 2.34 9.78 -15.18
N PHE A 56 1.18 9.14 -15.09
CA PHE A 56 -0.13 9.82 -15.14
C PHE A 56 -0.31 10.82 -13.99
N GLY A 57 0.14 10.49 -12.79
CA GLY A 57 0.07 11.38 -11.62
C GLY A 57 0.92 12.64 -11.78
N SER A 58 1.91 12.63 -12.67
CA SER A 58 2.81 13.75 -12.95
C SER A 58 2.36 14.65 -14.11
N GLU A 59 1.29 14.34 -14.82
CA GLU A 59 0.82 15.14 -15.96
C GLU A 59 0.20 16.49 -15.55
N SER A 60 -0.37 16.59 -14.35
CA SER A 60 -0.99 17.81 -13.86
C SER A 60 0.01 18.70 -13.14
N ALA A 61 0.11 19.97 -13.53
CA ALA A 61 0.94 20.97 -12.84
C ALA A 61 0.62 21.09 -11.35
N ALA A 62 -0.66 21.01 -10.98
CA ALA A 62 -1.09 21.02 -9.58
C ALA A 62 -0.58 19.80 -8.81
N SER A 63 -0.63 18.61 -9.44
CA SER A 63 -0.10 17.38 -8.85
C SER A 63 1.42 17.46 -8.68
N GLN A 64 2.13 17.95 -9.67
CA GLN A 64 3.58 18.17 -9.59
C GLN A 64 3.93 19.16 -8.47
N MET A 65 3.25 20.30 -8.40
CA MET A 65 3.47 21.30 -7.34
C MET A 65 3.27 20.68 -5.95
N MET A 66 2.19 19.91 -5.76
CA MET A 66 1.92 19.24 -4.49
C MET A 66 2.96 18.17 -4.16
N LEU A 67 3.42 17.41 -5.15
CA LEU A 67 4.45 16.40 -4.99
C LEU A 67 5.79 17.03 -4.58
N PHE A 68 6.25 18.03 -5.34
CA PHE A 68 7.51 18.73 -5.06
C PHE A 68 7.47 19.46 -3.73
N GLY A 69 6.38 20.18 -3.45
CA GLY A 69 6.22 20.92 -2.20
C GLY A 69 6.24 20.01 -0.97
N LYS A 70 5.48 18.91 -1.01
CA LYS A 70 5.49 17.92 0.07
C LYS A 70 6.86 17.27 0.24
N TYR A 71 7.48 16.88 -0.86
CA TYR A 71 8.78 16.20 -0.79
C TYR A 71 9.84 17.12 -0.19
N LEU A 72 9.89 18.38 -0.64
CA LEU A 72 10.82 19.38 -0.10
C LEU A 72 10.57 19.63 1.39
N LEU A 73 9.33 19.84 1.80
CA LEU A 73 8.96 20.07 3.19
C LEU A 73 9.35 18.93 4.15
N PHE A 74 9.25 17.67 3.68
CA PHE A 74 9.52 16.52 4.54
C PHE A 74 10.96 16.02 4.49
N THR A 75 11.70 16.31 3.41
CA THR A 75 13.03 15.72 3.21
C THR A 75 14.15 16.73 3.05
N ASP A 76 13.81 18.01 2.90
CA ASP A 76 14.75 19.10 2.54
C ASP A 76 15.52 18.81 1.22
N LYS A 77 14.90 18.05 0.30
CA LYS A 77 15.48 17.64 -0.99
C LYS A 77 14.51 17.92 -2.12
N ILE A 78 15.06 18.19 -3.29
CA ILE A 78 14.28 18.26 -4.54
C ILE A 78 13.88 16.83 -4.94
N PHE A 79 12.63 16.67 -5.38
CA PHE A 79 12.14 15.39 -5.85
C PHE A 79 12.80 15.02 -7.19
N ASP A 80 13.39 13.83 -7.23
CA ASP A 80 14.08 13.28 -8.40
C ASP A 80 13.24 12.14 -8.98
N PHE A 81 12.64 12.38 -10.14
CA PHE A 81 11.80 11.42 -10.83
C PHE A 81 12.58 10.19 -11.28
N ASP A 82 13.76 10.38 -11.86
CA ASP A 82 14.58 9.27 -12.38
C ASP A 82 15.04 8.36 -11.27
N ASN A 83 15.43 8.94 -10.14
CA ASN A 83 15.80 8.17 -8.96
C ASN A 83 14.60 7.39 -8.40
N LYS A 84 13.39 7.97 -8.45
CA LYS A 84 12.18 7.26 -8.01
C LYS A 84 11.86 6.08 -8.92
N ILE A 85 11.93 6.26 -10.23
CA ILE A 85 11.74 5.20 -11.23
C ILE A 85 12.76 4.07 -10.98
N LYS A 86 14.04 4.40 -10.91
CA LYS A 86 15.09 3.42 -10.62
C LYS A 86 14.87 2.64 -9.32
N LYS A 87 14.36 3.30 -8.27
CA LYS A 87 14.02 2.62 -7.01
C LYS A 87 12.90 1.61 -7.19
N ILE A 88 11.87 1.90 -8.00
CA ILE A 88 10.78 0.95 -8.29
C ILE A 88 11.32 -0.22 -9.11
N GLU A 89 12.11 0.05 -10.15
CA GLU A 89 12.69 -0.97 -11.01
C GLU A 89 13.62 -1.92 -10.24
N ASN A 90 14.39 -1.40 -9.30
CA ASN A 90 15.36 -2.15 -8.51
C ASN A 90 14.76 -2.96 -7.35
N VAL A 91 13.45 -2.90 -7.11
CA VAL A 91 12.83 -3.79 -6.12
C VAL A 91 12.98 -5.24 -6.59
N THR A 92 13.56 -6.08 -5.76
CA THR A 92 13.70 -7.52 -6.02
C THR A 92 12.59 -8.31 -5.34
N GLY A 93 12.27 -9.49 -5.89
CA GLY A 93 11.31 -10.40 -5.27
C GLY A 93 11.75 -10.83 -3.86
N ASP A 94 13.03 -11.17 -3.70
CA ASP A 94 13.58 -11.59 -2.42
C ASP A 94 13.48 -10.48 -1.36
N GLY A 95 13.90 -9.26 -1.71
CA GLY A 95 13.82 -8.12 -0.78
C GLY A 95 12.38 -7.76 -0.41
N LEU A 96 11.44 -7.85 -1.38
CA LEU A 96 10.02 -7.64 -1.11
C LEU A 96 9.46 -8.72 -0.19
N ASN A 97 9.78 -9.98 -0.44
CA ASN A 97 9.30 -11.11 0.35
C ASN A 97 9.90 -11.10 1.77
N GLU A 98 11.15 -10.71 1.93
CA GLU A 98 11.77 -10.49 3.24
C GLU A 98 11.04 -9.39 4.02
N PHE A 99 10.76 -8.26 3.37
CA PHE A 99 9.98 -7.18 3.97
C PHE A 99 8.58 -7.64 4.40
N ILE A 100 7.85 -8.37 3.54
CA ILE A 100 6.51 -8.89 3.84
C ILE A 100 6.54 -9.79 5.09
N ARG A 101 7.55 -10.67 5.19
CA ARG A 101 7.70 -11.55 6.37
C ARG A 101 8.05 -10.79 7.65
N SER A 102 8.63 -9.61 7.55
CA SER A 102 8.95 -8.76 8.70
C SER A 102 7.72 -8.02 9.27
N LEU A 103 6.61 -7.96 8.53
CA LEU A 103 5.39 -7.29 8.98
C LEU A 103 4.61 -8.16 9.96
N ASP A 104 4.17 -7.58 11.06
CA ASP A 104 3.22 -8.24 11.96
C ASP A 104 1.78 -7.87 11.58
N PHE A 105 1.09 -8.77 10.90
CA PHE A 105 -0.31 -8.57 10.52
C PHE A 105 -1.30 -8.83 11.66
N ASN A 106 -0.83 -9.17 12.86
CA ASN A 106 -1.70 -9.27 14.03
C ASN A 106 -1.77 -7.94 14.80
N ASP A 107 -0.79 -7.04 14.61
CA ASP A 107 -0.78 -5.68 15.18
C ASP A 107 -1.42 -4.70 14.20
N PHE A 108 -2.74 -4.53 14.31
CA PHE A 108 -3.52 -3.66 13.44
C PHE A 108 -4.63 -2.92 14.19
N SER A 109 -5.11 -1.84 13.59
CA SER A 109 -6.30 -1.12 14.03
C SER A 109 -7.43 -1.36 13.04
N LEU A 110 -8.63 -1.68 13.55
CA LEU A 110 -9.83 -1.87 12.75
C LEU A 110 -10.80 -0.72 12.99
N SER A 111 -11.29 -0.13 11.90
CA SER A 111 -12.33 0.89 11.96
C SER A 111 -13.50 0.49 11.06
N ILE A 112 -14.71 0.56 11.59
CA ILE A 112 -15.94 0.27 10.85
C ILE A 112 -16.87 1.45 10.96
N VAL A 113 -17.37 1.90 9.82
CA VAL A 113 -18.35 2.97 9.72
C VAL A 113 -19.57 2.45 9.00
N GLY A 114 -20.72 2.49 9.66
CA GLY A 114 -21.99 2.03 9.08
C GLY A 114 -23.13 2.03 10.08
N LYS A 115 -24.33 1.76 9.58
CA LYS A 115 -25.52 1.64 10.43
C LYS A 115 -25.42 0.39 11.31
N ASN A 116 -25.53 0.55 12.64
CA ASN A 116 -25.40 -0.51 13.66
C ASN A 116 -24.02 -1.21 13.63
N ALA A 117 -22.96 -0.46 13.39
CA ALA A 117 -21.58 -0.99 13.37
C ALA A 117 -21.17 -1.55 14.75
N GLU A 118 -21.73 -1.00 15.84
CA GLU A 118 -21.52 -1.43 17.21
C GLU A 118 -21.95 -2.88 17.51
N ASN A 119 -22.79 -3.46 16.66
CA ASN A 119 -23.30 -4.83 16.81
C ASN A 119 -22.46 -5.87 16.04
N ILE A 120 -21.39 -5.46 15.39
CA ILE A 120 -20.48 -6.37 14.67
C ILE A 120 -19.44 -6.88 15.67
N LYS A 121 -19.33 -8.21 15.78
CA LYS A 121 -18.33 -8.89 16.64
C LYS A 121 -17.37 -9.68 15.74
N PHE A 122 -16.09 -9.63 16.08
CA PHE A 122 -14.99 -10.35 15.41
C PHE A 122 -14.42 -11.40 16.36
#